data_f77cf7fbbbc402924a807932dd25414d
#
_entry.id   f77cf7fbbbc402924a807932dd25414d
#
_cell.length_a   1.000
_cell.length_b   1.000
_cell.length_c   1.000
_cell.angle_alpha   90.00
_cell.angle_beta   90.00
_cell.angle_gamma   90.00
#
_symmetry.space_group_name_H-M   'P 1'
#
loop_
_entity.id
_entity.type
_entity.pdbx_description
1 polymer ?
#
loop_
_entity_poly.entity_id
_entity_poly.type
_entity_poly.pdbx_seq_one_letter_code
_entity_poly.pdbx_strand_id
1 'polypeptide(L)'
;PSWGGKVTKPPRGKLFYIPQRPYMTLGSLRDQIIYPHTFEEMKRRGKTDADLFKYLDIVQLRLLVQQREKGLDSIEDWIDVLSGGEKQRIAMARLFYHHPQFAILDECTSAVSVDVEGSMYEYCRQVGITLFTVSHRKSLWSHHEYVFRFDGRGGSEFIIIEGTSDEFGS
;
A
#
# COMPACT_ATOMS: atom_id res chain seq x y z
N PRO A 1 -4.67 13.88 24.15
CA PRO A 1 -3.83 13.57 24.49
C PRO A 1 -2.81 13.85 24.16
N SER A 2 -2.60 14.30 24.67
CA SER A 2 -1.82 14.71 24.66
C SER A 2 -0.65 14.12 25.08
N TRP A 3 -0.03 13.38 24.46
CA TRP A 3 1.26 13.00 24.67
C TRP A 3 2.21 14.11 24.46
N GLY A 4 2.11 15.13 25.20
CA GLY A 4 3.00 16.22 25.15
C GLY A 4 3.09 16.91 23.81
N GLY A 5 2.27 16.56 22.89
CA GLY A 5 2.28 17.15 21.57
C GLY A 5 0.89 17.27 21.01
N LYS A 6 0.71 18.15 20.07
CA LYS A 6 -0.55 18.24 19.36
C LYS A 6 -0.59 17.11 18.33
N VAL A 7 -1.56 16.22 18.48
CA VAL A 7 -1.87 15.30 17.41
C VAL A 7 -2.81 16.04 16.47
N THR A 8 -2.28 16.42 15.33
CA THR A 8 -3.09 17.05 14.31
C THR A 8 -3.58 15.96 13.37
N LYS A 9 -4.89 15.82 13.24
CA LYS A 9 -5.46 14.90 12.25
C LYS A 9 -5.05 15.36 10.86
N PRO A 10 -4.61 14.43 9.99
CA PRO A 10 -4.33 14.81 8.62
C PRO A 10 -5.59 15.33 7.95
N PRO A 11 -5.48 16.22 6.95
CA PRO A 11 -6.63 16.69 6.22
C PRO A 11 -7.45 15.54 5.64
N ARG A 12 -8.77 15.76 5.55
CA ARG A 12 -9.69 14.76 5.03
C ARG A 12 -9.25 14.31 3.64
N GLY A 13 -9.21 13.00 3.42
CA GLY A 13 -8.79 12.43 2.13
C GLY A 13 -7.29 12.22 2.00
N LYS A 14 -6.50 12.61 3.00
CA LYS A 14 -5.05 12.41 2.99
C LYS A 14 -4.58 11.21 3.79
N LEU A 15 -5.49 10.50 4.41
CA LEU A 15 -5.19 9.28 5.15
C LEU A 15 -5.78 8.09 4.41
N PHE A 16 -4.94 7.08 4.16
CA PHE A 16 -5.34 5.82 3.53
C PHE A 16 -5.21 4.68 4.51
N TYR A 17 -6.19 3.80 4.55
CA TYR A 17 -6.12 2.59 5.35
C TYR A 17 -6.17 1.37 4.43
N ILE A 18 -5.20 0.47 4.58
CA ILE A 18 -5.14 -0.76 3.79
C ILE A 18 -5.22 -1.95 4.75
N PRO A 19 -6.34 -2.69 4.74
CA PRO A 19 -6.49 -3.88 5.57
C PRO A 19 -5.70 -5.06 5.03
N GLN A 20 -5.54 -6.10 5.84
CA GLN A 20 -4.87 -7.33 5.44
C GLN A 20 -5.55 -7.98 4.23
N ARG A 21 -6.88 -7.90 4.17
CA ARG A 21 -7.68 -8.39 3.03
C ARG A 21 -8.25 -7.19 2.28
N PRO A 22 -7.54 -6.70 1.28
CA PRO A 22 -7.97 -5.51 0.56
C PRO A 22 -9.26 -5.73 -0.20
N TYR A 23 -10.04 -4.66 -0.32
CA TYR A 23 -11.27 -4.66 -1.11
C TYR A 23 -10.93 -4.74 -2.60
N MET A 24 -11.67 -5.60 -3.31
CA MET A 24 -11.65 -5.65 -4.76
C MET A 24 -13.02 -5.25 -5.26
N THR A 25 -13.06 -4.30 -6.20
CA THR A 25 -14.31 -3.82 -6.77
C THR A 25 -14.69 -4.63 -8.01
N LEU A 26 -15.94 -4.55 -8.40
CA LEU A 26 -16.38 -5.04 -9.71
C LEU A 26 -15.81 -4.09 -10.76
N GLY A 27 -15.47 -4.65 -11.92
CA GLY A 27 -14.98 -3.85 -13.04
C GLY A 27 -13.67 -4.35 -13.60
N SER A 28 -12.93 -3.44 -14.22
CA SER A 28 -11.68 -3.77 -14.89
C SER A 28 -10.51 -3.86 -13.92
N LEU A 29 -9.39 -4.39 -14.41
CA LEU A 29 -8.14 -4.38 -13.64
C LEU A 29 -7.70 -2.95 -13.32
N ARG A 30 -7.88 -2.03 -14.27
CA ARG A 30 -7.63 -0.60 -14.01
C ARG A 30 -8.44 -0.11 -12.83
N ASP A 31 -9.72 -0.49 -12.74
CA ASP A 31 -10.58 -0.08 -11.64
C ASP A 31 -10.08 -0.54 -10.29
N GLN A 32 -9.41 -1.68 -10.22
CA GLN A 32 -8.81 -2.16 -8.96
C GLN A 32 -7.73 -1.22 -8.46
N ILE A 33 -6.96 -0.63 -9.36
CA ILE A 33 -5.85 0.25 -9.01
C ILE A 33 -6.36 1.66 -8.66
N ILE A 34 -7.33 2.16 -9.41
CA ILE A 34 -7.80 3.55 -9.24
C ILE A 34 -8.97 3.68 -8.25
N TYR A 35 -9.53 2.58 -7.78
CA TYR A 35 -10.66 2.62 -6.85
C TYR A 35 -10.40 3.59 -5.70
N PRO A 36 -11.35 4.41 -5.26
CA PRO A 36 -12.74 4.51 -5.75
C PRO A 36 -12.95 5.45 -6.95
N HIS A 37 -11.89 5.87 -7.61
CA HIS A 37 -12.01 6.73 -8.79
C HIS A 37 -12.54 5.96 -9.99
N THR A 38 -13.21 6.69 -10.89
CA THR A 38 -13.55 6.18 -12.21
C THR A 38 -12.43 6.51 -13.19
N PHE A 39 -12.47 5.89 -14.37
CA PHE A 39 -11.50 6.20 -15.43
C PHE A 39 -11.54 7.70 -15.80
N GLU A 40 -12.72 8.30 -15.81
CA GLU A 40 -12.87 9.73 -16.08
C GLU A 40 -12.18 10.59 -15.01
N GLU A 41 -12.31 10.21 -13.75
CA GLU A 41 -11.65 10.91 -12.65
C GLU A 41 -10.12 10.76 -12.72
N MET A 42 -9.64 9.57 -13.12
CA MET A 42 -8.23 9.33 -13.34
C MET A 42 -7.66 10.28 -14.40
N LYS A 43 -8.38 10.42 -15.53
CA LYS A 43 -7.97 11.33 -16.59
C LYS A 43 -7.94 12.79 -16.13
N ARG A 44 -8.95 13.20 -15.37
CA ARG A 44 -9.02 14.56 -14.82
C ARG A 44 -7.86 14.87 -13.88
N ARG A 45 -7.34 13.86 -13.20
CA ARG A 45 -6.16 14.01 -12.35
C ARG A 45 -4.87 14.08 -13.16
N GLY A 46 -4.93 13.92 -14.47
CA GLY A 46 -3.74 13.88 -15.32
C GLY A 46 -2.98 12.56 -15.25
N LYS A 47 -3.57 11.52 -14.70
CA LYS A 47 -2.94 10.20 -14.66
C LYS A 47 -3.25 9.42 -15.92
N THR A 48 -2.29 8.61 -16.34
CA THR A 48 -2.39 7.80 -17.56
C THR A 48 -2.14 6.33 -17.24
N ASP A 49 -2.39 5.46 -18.22
CA ASP A 49 -2.07 4.05 -18.08
C ASP A 49 -0.56 3.83 -17.86
N ALA A 50 0.29 4.71 -18.40
CA ALA A 50 1.73 4.65 -18.16
C ALA A 50 2.06 4.79 -16.67
N ASP A 51 1.33 5.65 -15.96
CA ASP A 51 1.49 5.78 -14.51
C ASP A 51 1.09 4.49 -13.80
N LEU A 52 -0.01 3.87 -14.22
CA LEU A 52 -0.46 2.61 -13.63
C LEU A 52 0.55 1.48 -13.87
N PHE A 53 1.15 1.42 -15.06
CA PHE A 53 2.20 0.43 -15.34
C PHE A 53 3.43 0.65 -14.46
N LYS A 54 3.78 1.90 -14.18
CA LYS A 54 4.87 2.20 -13.25
C LYS A 54 4.59 1.62 -11.88
N TYR A 55 3.37 1.81 -11.36
CA TYR A 55 2.98 1.26 -10.06
C TYR A 55 2.98 -0.27 -10.08
N LEU A 56 2.47 -0.86 -11.16
CA LEU A 56 2.46 -2.31 -11.33
C LEU A 56 3.87 -2.90 -11.40
N ASP A 57 4.81 -2.19 -11.98
CA ASP A 57 6.21 -2.63 -12.03
C ASP A 57 6.82 -2.66 -10.62
N ILE A 58 6.54 -1.65 -9.81
CA ILE A 58 7.06 -1.59 -8.44
C ILE A 58 6.56 -2.78 -7.62
N VAL A 59 5.30 -3.17 -7.80
CA VAL A 59 4.71 -4.31 -7.09
C VAL A 59 4.86 -5.63 -7.85
N GLN A 60 5.57 -5.62 -8.97
CA GLN A 60 5.83 -6.78 -9.82
C GLN A 60 4.57 -7.50 -10.29
N LEU A 61 3.61 -6.73 -10.79
CA LEU A 61 2.36 -7.26 -11.33
C LEU A 61 2.15 -6.94 -12.83
N ARG A 62 3.19 -6.49 -13.54
CA ARG A 62 3.04 -6.23 -14.97
C ARG A 62 2.60 -7.47 -15.74
N LEU A 63 3.09 -8.63 -15.36
CA LEU A 63 2.73 -9.89 -16.00
C LEU A 63 1.23 -10.18 -15.89
N LEU A 64 0.61 -9.78 -14.81
CA LEU A 64 -0.83 -9.93 -14.61
C LEU A 64 -1.62 -9.23 -15.74
N VAL A 65 -1.15 -8.06 -16.18
CA VAL A 65 -1.75 -7.33 -17.30
C VAL A 65 -1.41 -8.01 -18.63
N GLN A 66 -0.14 -8.39 -18.81
CA GLN A 66 0.33 -8.97 -20.07
C GLN A 66 -0.31 -10.32 -20.42
N GLN A 67 -0.71 -11.07 -19.41
CA GLN A 67 -1.39 -12.36 -19.60
C GLN A 67 -2.83 -12.23 -20.08
N ARG A 68 -3.36 -11.02 -20.11
CA ARG A 68 -4.75 -10.76 -20.47
C ARG A 68 -4.85 -10.04 -21.80
N GLU A 69 -5.74 -10.54 -22.68
CA GLU A 69 -5.91 -9.98 -24.00
C GLU A 69 -6.30 -8.50 -23.96
N LYS A 70 -7.18 -8.14 -23.02
CA LYS A 70 -7.63 -6.76 -22.88
C LYS A 70 -6.79 -5.93 -21.90
N GLY A 71 -5.72 -6.50 -21.35
CA GLY A 71 -4.83 -5.80 -20.46
C GLY A 71 -5.54 -5.17 -19.26
N LEU A 72 -5.35 -3.87 -19.09
CA LEU A 72 -6.00 -3.11 -17.99
C LEU A 72 -7.52 -3.04 -18.11
N ASP A 73 -8.07 -3.26 -19.30
CA ASP A 73 -9.52 -3.24 -19.52
C ASP A 73 -10.18 -4.58 -19.25
N SER A 74 -9.43 -5.61 -18.87
CA SER A 74 -9.95 -6.92 -18.56
C SER A 74 -10.90 -6.86 -17.36
N ILE A 75 -12.05 -7.51 -17.47
CA ILE A 75 -13.05 -7.57 -16.41
C ILE A 75 -13.18 -9.02 -15.96
N GLU A 76 -12.94 -9.25 -14.68
CA GLU A 76 -12.99 -10.57 -14.08
C GLU A 76 -13.51 -10.46 -12.64
N ASP A 77 -13.81 -11.58 -12.02
CA ASP A 77 -14.12 -11.63 -10.60
C ASP A 77 -12.81 -11.62 -9.82
N TRP A 78 -12.29 -10.45 -9.57
CA TRP A 78 -10.94 -10.26 -9.01
C TRP A 78 -10.77 -10.87 -7.62
N ILE A 79 -11.84 -10.98 -6.86
CA ILE A 79 -11.78 -11.63 -5.55
C ILE A 79 -11.40 -13.10 -5.70
N ASP A 80 -11.95 -13.78 -6.71
CA ASP A 80 -11.69 -15.18 -6.93
C ASP A 80 -10.43 -15.44 -7.74
N VAL A 81 -10.09 -14.55 -8.67
CA VAL A 81 -9.00 -14.73 -9.61
C VAL A 81 -7.63 -14.43 -9.01
N LEU A 82 -7.55 -13.41 -8.15
CA LEU A 82 -6.29 -12.97 -7.58
C LEU A 82 -5.93 -13.78 -6.34
N SER A 83 -4.63 -14.12 -6.20
CA SER A 83 -4.11 -14.68 -4.97
C SER A 83 -4.10 -13.64 -3.86
N GLY A 84 -3.90 -14.09 -2.61
CA GLY A 84 -3.77 -13.19 -1.48
C GLY A 84 -2.65 -12.17 -1.65
N GLY A 85 -1.48 -12.62 -2.11
CA GLY A 85 -0.35 -11.73 -2.38
C GLY A 85 -0.61 -10.76 -3.51
N GLU A 86 -1.30 -11.19 -4.56
CA GLU A 86 -1.67 -10.32 -5.67
C GLU A 86 -2.65 -9.23 -5.23
N LYS A 87 -3.64 -9.59 -4.40
CA LYS A 87 -4.57 -8.60 -3.84
C LYS A 87 -3.84 -7.56 -3.00
N GLN A 88 -2.90 -7.99 -2.16
CA GLN A 88 -2.11 -7.08 -1.34
C GLN A 88 -1.25 -6.17 -2.20
N ARG A 89 -0.65 -6.69 -3.26
CA ARG A 89 0.16 -5.88 -4.18
C ARG A 89 -0.70 -4.90 -4.99
N ILE A 90 -1.91 -5.29 -5.38
CA ILE A 90 -2.87 -4.37 -6.01
C ILE A 90 -3.23 -3.24 -5.05
N ALA A 91 -3.44 -3.54 -3.77
CA ALA A 91 -3.72 -2.52 -2.77
C ALA A 91 -2.57 -1.52 -2.62
N MET A 92 -1.32 -1.97 -2.73
CA MET A 92 -0.17 -1.08 -2.72
C MET A 92 -0.10 -0.23 -3.99
N ALA A 93 -0.39 -0.80 -5.16
CA ALA A 93 -0.48 -0.02 -6.40
C ALA A 93 -1.58 1.05 -6.29
N ARG A 94 -2.69 0.72 -5.67
CA ARG A 94 -3.78 1.66 -5.38
C ARG A 94 -3.30 2.80 -4.49
N LEU A 95 -2.53 2.49 -3.46
CA LEU A 95 -1.91 3.48 -2.58
C LEU A 95 -1.02 4.44 -3.37
N PHE A 96 -0.19 3.91 -4.24
CA PHE A 96 0.70 4.72 -5.08
C PHE A 96 -0.08 5.64 -6.00
N TYR A 97 -1.16 5.13 -6.59
CA TYR A 97 -2.01 5.94 -7.45
C TYR A 97 -2.61 7.12 -6.70
N HIS A 98 -3.17 6.88 -5.52
CA HIS A 98 -3.81 7.95 -4.73
C HIS A 98 -2.80 8.86 -4.07
N HIS A 99 -1.61 8.37 -3.80
CA HIS A 99 -0.50 9.13 -3.23
C HIS A 99 -0.94 9.97 -2.01
N PRO A 100 -1.49 9.33 -0.97
CA PRO A 100 -1.88 10.05 0.23
C PRO A 100 -0.66 10.51 1.01
N GLN A 101 -0.83 11.46 1.91
CA GLN A 101 0.23 11.90 2.79
C GLN A 101 0.55 10.82 3.84
N PHE A 102 -0.47 10.15 4.35
CA PHE A 102 -0.35 9.13 5.38
C PHE A 102 -1.10 7.87 4.97
N ALA A 103 -0.55 6.72 5.33
CA ALA A 103 -1.21 5.44 5.10
C ALA A 103 -1.03 4.52 6.31
N ILE A 104 -2.10 3.85 6.70
CA ILE A 104 -2.06 2.82 7.73
C ILE A 104 -2.13 1.48 7.02
N LEU A 105 -1.09 0.66 7.21
CA LEU A 105 -0.98 -0.66 6.60
C LEU A 105 -1.19 -1.72 7.66
N ASP A 106 -2.31 -2.42 7.61
CA ASP A 106 -2.67 -3.43 8.60
C ASP A 106 -2.32 -4.82 8.08
N GLU A 107 -1.05 -5.21 8.26
CA GLU A 107 -0.50 -6.48 7.80
C GLU A 107 -0.78 -6.78 6.32
N CYS A 108 -0.88 -5.74 5.51
CA CYS A 108 -1.28 -5.86 4.11
C CYS A 108 -0.17 -6.36 3.18
N THR A 109 0.99 -6.70 3.72
CA THR A 109 2.10 -7.29 2.97
C THR A 109 2.44 -8.70 3.44
N SER A 110 1.60 -9.30 4.28
CA SER A 110 1.86 -10.61 4.89
C SER A 110 2.04 -11.75 3.88
N ALA A 111 1.40 -11.65 2.71
CA ALA A 111 1.50 -12.64 1.65
C ALA A 111 2.43 -12.21 0.51
N VAL A 112 3.25 -11.19 0.73
CA VAL A 112 4.17 -10.66 -0.28
C VAL A 112 5.60 -11.02 0.12
N SER A 113 6.46 -11.32 -0.87
CA SER A 113 7.86 -11.64 -0.60
C SER A 113 8.60 -10.43 -0.02
N VAL A 114 9.66 -10.69 0.74
CA VAL A 114 10.44 -9.64 1.39
C VAL A 114 11.04 -8.66 0.38
N ASP A 115 11.50 -9.16 -0.76
CA ASP A 115 12.11 -8.32 -1.79
C ASP A 115 11.11 -7.34 -2.40
N VAL A 116 9.92 -7.83 -2.74
CA VAL A 116 8.85 -6.99 -3.30
C VAL A 116 8.36 -6.00 -2.25
N GLU A 117 8.19 -6.46 -1.03
CA GLU A 117 7.80 -5.62 0.09
C GLU A 117 8.80 -4.47 0.28
N GLY A 118 10.10 -4.77 0.26
CA GLY A 118 11.14 -3.76 0.36
C GLY A 118 11.05 -2.70 -0.73
N SER A 119 10.80 -3.14 -1.96
CA SER A 119 10.63 -2.21 -3.10
C SER A 119 9.43 -1.29 -2.91
N MET A 120 8.33 -1.82 -2.41
CA MET A 120 7.11 -1.05 -2.17
C MET A 120 7.33 0.01 -1.09
N TYR A 121 7.96 -0.36 0.02
CA TYR A 121 8.23 0.57 1.11
C TYR A 121 9.23 1.64 0.69
N GLU A 122 10.25 1.27 -0.07
CA GLU A 122 11.24 2.21 -0.56
C GLU A 122 10.61 3.24 -1.50
N TYR A 123 9.70 2.80 -2.37
CA TYR A 123 8.98 3.74 -3.23
C TYR A 123 8.16 4.74 -2.41
N CYS A 124 7.48 4.28 -1.38
CA CYS A 124 6.72 5.16 -0.49
C CYS A 124 7.62 6.22 0.13
N ARG A 125 8.81 5.81 0.58
CA ARG A 125 9.80 6.73 1.14
C ARG A 125 10.23 7.77 0.12
N GLN A 126 10.54 7.33 -1.10
CA GLN A 126 11.01 8.22 -2.16
C GLN A 126 9.97 9.28 -2.55
N VAL A 127 8.70 8.93 -2.55
CA VAL A 127 7.62 9.84 -2.97
C VAL A 127 6.97 10.58 -1.79
N GLY A 128 7.43 10.32 -0.57
CA GLY A 128 6.97 11.07 0.59
C GLY A 128 5.67 10.60 1.21
N ILE A 129 5.30 9.33 1.05
CA ILE A 129 4.15 8.75 1.74
C ILE A 129 4.62 8.26 3.11
N THR A 130 4.04 8.80 4.18
CA THR A 130 4.35 8.37 5.54
C THR A 130 3.52 7.15 5.89
N LEU A 131 4.18 6.07 6.30
CA LEU A 131 3.55 4.80 6.59
C LEU A 131 3.46 4.53 8.07
N PHE A 132 2.29 4.08 8.51
CA PHE A 132 2.07 3.51 9.84
C PHE A 132 1.72 2.05 9.64
N THR A 133 2.55 1.15 10.15
CA THR A 133 2.40 -0.28 9.87
C THR A 133 2.03 -1.05 11.13
N VAL A 134 1.00 -1.87 11.03
CA VAL A 134 0.68 -2.87 12.04
C VAL A 134 1.26 -4.18 11.53
N SER A 135 2.30 -4.68 12.20
CA SER A 135 3.00 -5.88 11.75
C SER A 135 3.80 -6.52 12.87
N HIS A 136 3.95 -7.84 12.77
CA HIS A 136 4.85 -8.61 13.63
C HIS A 136 6.22 -8.86 12.97
N ARG A 137 6.42 -8.37 11.74
CA ARG A 137 7.62 -8.66 10.95
C ARG A 137 8.67 -7.59 11.18
N LYS A 138 9.79 -7.97 11.78
CA LYS A 138 10.91 -7.06 12.03
C LYS A 138 11.52 -6.48 10.75
N SER A 139 11.43 -7.21 9.63
CA SER A 139 11.95 -6.73 8.34
C SER A 139 11.31 -5.41 7.91
N LEU A 140 10.12 -5.08 8.40
CA LEU A 140 9.45 -3.83 8.08
C LEU A 140 9.99 -2.64 8.86
N TRP A 141 10.68 -2.88 9.97
CA TRP A 141 11.17 -1.80 10.83
C TRP A 141 12.17 -0.90 10.12
N SER A 142 12.95 -1.47 9.21
CA SER A 142 13.96 -0.71 8.45
C SER A 142 13.35 0.29 7.46
N HIS A 143 12.06 0.20 7.18
CA HIS A 143 11.38 1.04 6.20
C HIS A 143 10.60 2.20 6.83
N HIS A 144 10.68 2.36 8.14
CA HIS A 144 9.91 3.37 8.87
C HIS A 144 10.81 4.31 9.64
N GLU A 145 10.33 5.54 9.86
CA GLU A 145 11.09 6.56 10.58
C GLU A 145 10.94 6.46 12.08
N TYR A 146 9.86 5.87 12.58
CA TYR A 146 9.55 5.73 14.00
C TYR A 146 9.17 4.31 14.33
N VAL A 147 9.58 3.81 15.49
CA VAL A 147 9.09 2.52 15.99
C VAL A 147 8.47 2.72 17.36
N PHE A 148 7.20 2.38 17.48
CA PHE A 148 6.54 2.21 18.76
C PHE A 148 6.20 0.75 18.94
N ARG A 149 6.56 0.22 20.09
CA ARG A 149 6.26 -1.15 20.41
C ARG A 149 5.26 -1.14 21.56
N PHE A 150 4.09 -1.69 21.31
CA PHE A 150 3.12 -1.87 22.37
C PHE A 150 3.23 -3.29 22.90
N ASP A 151 3.29 -3.44 24.21
CA ASP A 151 3.15 -4.73 24.86
C ASP A 151 1.68 -5.13 24.77
N GLY A 152 1.22 -5.34 23.55
CA GLY A 152 -0.18 -5.61 23.36
C GLY A 152 -0.55 -7.02 23.74
N ARG A 153 -1.51 -7.17 24.59
CA ARG A 153 -2.09 -8.46 24.90
C ARG A 153 -2.88 -9.05 23.73
N GLY A 154 -2.99 -8.32 22.65
CA GLY A 154 -3.68 -8.78 21.45
C GLY A 154 -2.77 -9.28 20.36
N GLY A 155 -1.47 -9.27 20.57
CA GLY A 155 -0.51 -9.73 19.56
C GLY A 155 -0.31 -8.79 18.39
N SER A 156 -0.85 -7.60 18.43
CA SER A 156 -0.64 -6.61 17.39
C SER A 156 0.41 -5.60 17.82
N GLU A 157 1.42 -5.40 16.99
CA GLU A 157 2.41 -4.36 17.19
C GLU A 157 2.12 -3.22 16.25
N PHE A 158 2.02 -2.02 16.81
CA PHE A 158 1.91 -0.81 16.03
C PHE A 158 3.32 -0.24 15.91
N ILE A 159 3.83 -0.16 14.71
CA ILE A 159 5.23 0.22 14.50
C ILE A 159 5.29 1.51 13.71
N ILE A 160 5.91 2.51 14.31
CA ILE A 160 6.32 3.73 13.63
C ILE A 160 7.82 3.80 13.83
N ILE A 161 8.58 3.87 12.77
CA ILE A 161 10.04 3.86 12.85
C ILE A 161 10.59 5.27 12.58
N GLU A 162 11.30 5.82 13.55
CA GLU A 162 12.05 7.04 13.36
C GLU A 162 13.54 6.76 13.52
N GLY A 163 14.34 7.29 12.62
CA GLY A 163 15.79 7.12 12.66
C GLY A 163 16.29 6.07 11.68
N THR A 164 17.56 5.78 11.77
CA THR A 164 18.19 4.77 10.93
C THR A 164 17.87 3.39 11.46
N SER A 165 17.69 2.46 10.55
CA SER A 165 17.33 1.09 10.87
C SER A 165 18.29 0.39 11.82
N ASP A 166 19.49 0.91 11.97
CA ASP A 166 20.54 0.24 12.75
C ASP A 166 20.24 0.19 14.25
N GLU A 167 19.41 1.09 14.74
CA GLU A 167 19.05 1.12 16.16
C GLU A 167 17.99 0.08 16.54
N PHE A 168 17.29 -0.45 15.55
CA PHE A 168 16.13 -1.32 15.80
C PHE A 168 16.28 -2.70 15.21
N GLY A 169 17.41 -3.00 14.60
CA GLY A 169 17.59 -4.20 13.81
C GLY A 169 18.01 -5.46 14.56
N SER A 170 18.18 -5.38 15.83
CA SER A 170 18.63 -6.54 16.62
C SER A 170 17.51 -7.25 17.33
#